data_854a72c2ce56d52f2b7db64196af0ad0
#
_entry.id   854a72c2ce56d52f2b7db64196af0ad0
#
_cell.length_a   1.000
_cell.length_b   1.000
_cell.length_c   1.000
_cell.angle_alpha   90.00
_cell.angle_beta   90.00
_cell.angle_gamma   90.00
#
_symmetry.space_group_name_H-M   'P 1'
#
loop_
_entity.id
_entity.type
_entity.pdbx_description
1 polymer ?
#
loop_
_entity_poly.entity_id
_entity_poly.type
_entity_poly.pdbx_seq_one_letter_code
_entity_poly.pdbx_strand_id
1 'polypeptide(L)'
;INLRHRVGMVFQQPNPFPKSIYDNIAYGPRLFGVKKKSELDIIVEKSLKQAAIWDEVKDRLKKSALGLSGGQQQRLCIARTLAVEPEVILMDEPTSALDPISTSRIEDLAVELKNNYTIIMVTHNMQQAARISDNTAFFLLGEMIEYGKTEQLFSMPANKKTEDYITGRFG
;
A
#
# COMPACT_ATOMS: atom_id res chain seq x y z
N ILE A 1 7.76 11.41 -17.34
CA ILE A 1 8.50 11.47 -16.05
C ILE A 1 7.58 12.03 -14.94
N ASN A 2 6.79 13.07 -15.20
CA ASN A 2 5.94 13.70 -14.19
C ASN A 2 4.89 12.75 -13.56
N LEU A 3 4.21 11.91 -14.35
CA LEU A 3 3.18 11.01 -13.83
C LEU A 3 3.75 9.97 -12.84
N ARG A 4 4.90 9.38 -13.16
CA ARG A 4 5.56 8.38 -12.32
C ARG A 4 6.09 8.92 -10.99
N HIS A 5 6.21 10.24 -10.85
CA HIS A 5 6.53 10.89 -9.60
C HIS A 5 5.28 11.04 -8.72
N ARG A 6 4.13 11.36 -9.37
CA ARG A 6 2.88 11.66 -8.68
C ARG A 6 2.07 10.42 -8.29
N VAL A 7 2.30 9.29 -8.96
CA VAL A 7 1.58 8.03 -8.71
C VAL A 7 2.57 6.94 -8.32
N GLY A 8 2.47 6.50 -7.07
CA GLY A 8 3.22 5.37 -6.57
C GLY A 8 2.44 4.06 -6.70
N MET A 9 3.14 2.93 -6.77
CA MET A 9 2.50 1.62 -6.86
C MET A 9 3.14 0.62 -5.89
N VAL A 10 2.30 -0.11 -5.18
CA VAL A 10 2.64 -1.22 -4.30
C VAL A 10 2.02 -2.49 -4.88
N PHE A 11 2.83 -3.48 -5.15
CA PHE A 11 2.42 -4.72 -5.81
C PHE A 11 1.97 -5.78 -4.80
N GLN A 12 1.20 -6.75 -5.28
CA GLN A 12 0.70 -7.90 -4.54
C GLN A 12 1.84 -8.67 -3.85
N GLN A 13 2.90 -8.98 -4.58
CA GLN A 13 4.09 -9.59 -4.02
C GLN A 13 5.12 -8.52 -3.67
N PRO A 14 5.67 -8.54 -2.45
CA PRO A 14 6.77 -7.65 -2.09
C PRO A 14 7.92 -7.80 -3.09
N ASN A 15 8.41 -6.67 -3.60
CA ASN A 15 9.46 -6.64 -4.60
C ASN A 15 10.61 -5.70 -4.20
N PRO A 16 11.23 -5.89 -3.05
CA PRO A 16 12.39 -5.09 -2.68
C PRO A 16 13.52 -5.32 -3.68
N PHE A 17 14.26 -4.26 -3.99
CA PHE A 17 15.46 -4.40 -4.79
C PHE A 17 16.51 -5.25 -4.04
N PRO A 18 17.38 -6.01 -4.74
CA PRO A 18 18.49 -6.75 -4.14
C PRO A 18 19.61 -5.79 -3.68
N LYS A 19 19.25 -4.89 -2.80
CA LYS A 19 20.04 -3.80 -2.22
C LYS A 19 19.82 -3.73 -0.71
N SER A 20 20.52 -2.82 -0.05
CA SER A 20 20.29 -2.53 1.37
C SER A 20 18.87 -1.96 1.59
N ILE A 21 18.41 -2.01 2.84
CA ILE A 21 17.16 -1.36 3.27
C ILE A 21 17.23 0.13 2.93
N TYR A 22 18.33 0.79 3.29
CA TYR A 22 18.59 2.19 2.98
C TYR A 22 18.49 2.49 1.48
N ASP A 23 19.19 1.71 0.65
CA ASP A 23 19.24 1.97 -0.78
C ASP A 23 17.92 1.66 -1.50
N ASN A 24 17.07 0.81 -0.94
CA ASN A 24 15.69 0.65 -1.44
C ASN A 24 14.91 1.96 -1.33
N ILE A 25 14.99 2.64 -0.19
CA ILE A 25 14.26 3.89 0.03
C ILE A 25 14.92 5.05 -0.73
N ALA A 26 16.24 5.17 -0.65
CA ALA A 26 17.01 6.25 -1.27
C ALA A 26 17.01 6.19 -2.81
N TYR A 27 16.56 5.09 -3.42
CA TYR A 27 16.61 4.89 -4.87
C TYR A 27 15.81 5.94 -5.64
N GLY A 28 14.53 6.09 -5.30
CA GLY A 28 13.64 7.06 -5.93
C GLY A 28 14.14 8.50 -5.77
N PRO A 29 14.39 9.00 -4.55
CA PRO A 29 14.93 10.34 -4.31
C PRO A 29 16.21 10.62 -5.09
N ARG A 30 17.16 9.67 -5.16
CA ARG A 30 18.38 9.82 -5.98
C ARG A 30 18.06 9.95 -7.47
N LEU A 31 17.11 9.18 -7.97
CA LEU A 31 16.67 9.25 -9.38
C LEU A 31 16.07 10.62 -9.71
N PHE A 32 15.40 11.24 -8.74
CA PHE A 32 14.82 12.58 -8.85
C PHE A 32 15.78 13.71 -8.45
N GLY A 33 17.07 13.42 -8.29
CA GLY A 33 18.14 14.42 -8.18
C GLY A 33 18.57 14.76 -6.77
N VAL A 34 18.08 14.09 -5.73
CA VAL A 34 18.58 14.25 -4.35
C VAL A 34 19.98 13.62 -4.24
N LYS A 35 21.02 14.45 -4.10
CA LYS A 35 22.42 14.01 -4.07
C LYS A 35 23.04 14.05 -2.68
N LYS A 36 22.56 14.96 -1.82
CA LYS A 36 23.15 15.13 -0.48
C LYS A 36 22.76 13.99 0.44
N LYS A 37 23.78 13.39 1.06
CA LYS A 37 23.58 12.27 1.99
C LYS A 37 22.67 12.65 3.16
N SER A 38 22.84 13.84 3.73
CA SER A 38 22.02 14.32 4.86
C SER A 38 20.53 14.45 4.50
N GLU A 39 20.19 14.86 3.27
CA GLU A 39 18.81 14.91 2.80
C GLU A 39 18.24 13.49 2.61
N LEU A 40 19.03 12.57 2.05
CA LEU A 40 18.65 11.18 1.91
C LEU A 40 18.42 10.50 3.26
N ASP A 41 19.27 10.79 4.27
CA ASP A 41 19.12 10.23 5.61
C ASP A 41 17.78 10.64 6.24
N ILE A 42 17.38 11.91 6.07
CA ILE A 42 16.08 12.43 6.55
C ILE A 42 14.92 11.76 5.81
N ILE A 43 15.00 11.64 4.48
CA ILE A 43 13.95 11.00 3.68
C ILE A 43 13.79 9.53 4.06
N VAL A 44 14.89 8.80 4.21
CA VAL A 44 14.90 7.39 4.58
C VAL A 44 14.24 7.18 5.94
N GLU A 45 14.64 7.95 6.95
CA GLU A 45 14.07 7.86 8.29
C GLU A 45 12.58 8.20 8.27
N LYS A 46 12.18 9.32 7.64
CA LYS A 46 10.77 9.74 7.51
C LYS A 46 9.93 8.66 6.87
N SER A 47 10.37 8.13 5.73
CA SER A 47 9.60 7.13 4.96
C SER A 47 9.46 5.81 5.71
N LEU A 48 10.50 5.36 6.40
CA LEU A 48 10.44 4.13 7.21
C LEU A 48 9.54 4.31 8.44
N LYS A 49 9.52 5.51 9.05
CA LYS A 49 8.57 5.85 10.14
C LYS A 49 7.14 5.87 9.63
N GLN A 50 6.87 6.54 8.51
CA GLN A 50 5.54 6.58 7.89
C GLN A 50 5.03 5.19 7.51
N ALA A 51 5.90 4.25 7.14
CA ALA A 51 5.54 2.87 6.84
C ALA A 51 5.54 1.95 8.09
N ALA A 52 5.63 2.51 9.30
CA ALA A 52 5.61 1.80 10.58
C ALA A 52 6.62 0.63 10.66
N ILE A 53 7.84 0.81 10.10
CA ILE A 53 8.89 -0.21 10.10
C ILE A 53 10.22 0.27 10.69
N TRP A 54 10.37 1.57 10.98
CA TRP A 54 11.61 2.18 11.44
C TRP A 54 12.25 1.45 12.61
N ASP A 55 11.51 1.20 13.67
CA ASP A 55 12.06 0.59 14.89
C ASP A 55 12.52 -0.86 14.68
N GLU A 56 12.01 -1.54 13.68
CA GLU A 56 12.41 -2.90 13.34
C GLU A 56 13.71 -2.94 12.51
N VAL A 57 14.08 -1.83 11.84
CA VAL A 57 15.17 -1.84 10.85
C VAL A 57 16.26 -0.79 11.07
N LYS A 58 16.07 0.18 11.95
CA LYS A 58 16.99 1.33 12.16
C LYS A 58 18.45 0.92 12.41
N ASP A 59 18.68 -0.20 13.11
CA ASP A 59 20.03 -0.68 13.45
C ASP A 59 20.65 -1.54 12.34
N ARG A 60 19.90 -1.80 11.25
CA ARG A 60 20.34 -2.67 10.14
C ARG A 60 20.08 -2.11 8.75
N LEU A 61 20.02 -0.78 8.62
CA LEU A 61 19.73 -0.09 7.34
C LEU A 61 20.67 -0.49 6.19
N LYS A 62 21.92 -0.86 6.49
CA LYS A 62 22.90 -1.32 5.50
C LYS A 62 22.80 -2.80 5.16
N LYS A 63 21.96 -3.57 5.84
CA LYS A 63 21.74 -5.00 5.53
C LYS A 63 20.82 -5.15 4.32
N SER A 64 20.89 -6.32 3.66
CA SER A 64 20.06 -6.66 2.52
C SER A 64 18.57 -6.63 2.89
N ALA A 65 17.76 -5.99 2.04
CA ALA A 65 16.31 -5.96 2.18
C ALA A 65 15.68 -7.35 1.97
N LEU A 66 16.33 -8.25 1.25
CA LEU A 66 15.84 -9.60 0.99
C LEU A 66 15.82 -10.49 2.25
N GLY A 67 16.55 -10.11 3.30
CA GLY A 67 16.54 -10.80 4.59
C GLY A 67 15.41 -10.39 5.53
N LEU A 68 14.50 -9.52 5.10
CA LEU A 68 13.31 -9.12 5.86
C LEU A 68 12.19 -10.17 5.71
N SER A 69 11.27 -10.27 6.70
CA SER A 69 10.05 -11.06 6.56
C SER A 69 9.13 -10.48 5.47
N GLY A 70 8.18 -11.28 4.96
CA GLY A 70 7.25 -10.84 3.91
C GLY A 70 6.52 -9.55 4.27
N GLY A 71 5.96 -9.45 5.46
CA GLY A 71 5.29 -8.23 5.93
C GLY A 71 6.25 -7.04 6.11
N GLN A 72 7.49 -7.28 6.52
CA GLN A 72 8.52 -6.23 6.56
C GLN A 72 8.92 -5.77 5.15
N GLN A 73 9.07 -6.71 4.21
CA GLN A 73 9.36 -6.38 2.80
C GLN A 73 8.24 -5.56 2.19
N GLN A 74 6.98 -5.89 2.47
CA GLN A 74 5.84 -5.13 1.95
C GLN A 74 5.81 -3.70 2.52
N ARG A 75 6.00 -3.53 3.83
CA ARG A 75 6.10 -2.19 4.44
C ARG A 75 7.32 -1.42 3.92
N LEU A 76 8.43 -2.09 3.62
CA LEU A 76 9.58 -1.48 2.94
C LEU A 76 9.21 -0.99 1.54
N CYS A 77 8.44 -1.76 0.76
CA CYS A 77 7.96 -1.34 -0.56
C CYS A 77 7.02 -0.14 -0.46
N ILE A 78 6.16 -0.08 0.58
CA ILE A 78 5.35 1.11 0.87
C ILE A 78 6.26 2.30 1.21
N ALA A 79 7.24 2.13 2.12
CA ALA A 79 8.19 3.19 2.46
C ALA A 79 8.95 3.72 1.22
N ARG A 80 9.37 2.82 0.32
CA ARG A 80 10.01 3.19 -0.95
C ARG A 80 9.09 4.06 -1.82
N THR A 81 7.81 3.74 -1.85
CA THR A 81 6.80 4.52 -2.57
C THR A 81 6.60 5.90 -1.93
N LEU A 82 6.54 5.97 -0.61
CA LEU A 82 6.37 7.22 0.13
C LEU A 82 7.58 8.16 0.01
N ALA A 83 8.78 7.61 -0.20
CA ALA A 83 10.03 8.39 -0.27
C ALA A 83 10.08 9.41 -1.41
N VAL A 84 9.23 9.28 -2.41
CA VAL A 84 9.10 10.24 -3.52
C VAL A 84 7.89 11.17 -3.37
N GLU A 85 7.19 11.11 -2.24
CA GLU A 85 6.04 11.94 -1.89
C GLU A 85 4.97 11.97 -3.01
N PRO A 86 4.39 10.82 -3.38
CA PRO A 86 3.39 10.76 -4.43
C PRO A 86 2.08 11.43 -4.00
N GLU A 87 1.22 11.79 -4.95
CA GLU A 87 -0.14 12.27 -4.67
C GLU A 87 -1.12 11.11 -4.52
N VAL A 88 -0.89 10.04 -5.26
CA VAL A 88 -1.74 8.84 -5.30
C VAL A 88 -0.90 7.59 -5.08
N ILE A 89 -1.39 6.68 -4.26
CA ILE A 89 -0.78 5.37 -4.03
C ILE A 89 -1.76 4.29 -4.52
N LEU A 90 -1.32 3.54 -5.52
CA LEU A 90 -2.03 2.36 -6.00
C LEU A 90 -1.51 1.15 -5.23
N MET A 91 -2.41 0.34 -4.68
CA MET A 91 -2.09 -0.89 -3.96
C MET A 91 -2.84 -2.06 -4.60
N ASP A 92 -2.10 -2.99 -5.19
CA ASP A 92 -2.67 -4.18 -5.82
C ASP A 92 -2.57 -5.36 -4.85
N GLU A 93 -3.69 -5.74 -4.25
CA GLU A 93 -3.80 -6.82 -3.26
C GLU A 93 -2.64 -6.88 -2.24
N PRO A 94 -2.30 -5.79 -1.54
CA PRO A 94 -1.03 -5.64 -0.82
C PRO A 94 -0.86 -6.60 0.36
N THR A 95 -1.91 -7.34 0.74
CA THR A 95 -1.95 -8.23 1.90
C THR A 95 -2.19 -9.70 1.57
N SER A 96 -2.47 -10.04 0.31
CA SER A 96 -2.89 -11.40 -0.09
C SER A 96 -1.85 -12.49 0.17
N ALA A 97 -0.56 -12.15 0.19
CA ALA A 97 0.54 -13.07 0.47
C ALA A 97 1.07 -13.01 1.91
N LEU A 98 0.34 -12.35 2.83
CA LEU A 98 0.81 -12.08 4.19
C LEU A 98 0.01 -12.85 5.24
N ASP A 99 0.66 -13.06 6.39
CA ASP A 99 0.02 -13.59 7.59
C ASP A 99 -0.97 -12.57 8.19
N PRO A 100 -1.94 -13.00 9.05
CA PRO A 100 -2.97 -12.11 9.60
C PRO A 100 -2.43 -10.91 10.38
N ILE A 101 -1.31 -11.06 11.09
CA ILE A 101 -0.70 -9.98 11.88
C ILE A 101 -0.11 -8.92 10.94
N SER A 102 0.61 -9.36 9.91
CA SER A 102 1.17 -8.47 8.89
C SER A 102 0.07 -7.79 8.08
N THR A 103 -1.03 -8.49 7.79
CA THR A 103 -2.22 -7.95 7.12
C THR A 103 -2.82 -6.80 7.94
N SER A 104 -3.09 -7.02 9.24
CA SER A 104 -3.64 -5.98 10.12
C SER A 104 -2.75 -4.73 10.14
N ARG A 105 -1.43 -4.91 10.22
CA ARG A 105 -0.48 -3.77 10.21
C ARG A 105 -0.52 -2.97 8.90
N ILE A 106 -0.73 -3.63 7.76
CA ILE A 106 -0.86 -2.95 6.47
C ILE A 106 -2.21 -2.21 6.37
N GLU A 107 -3.29 -2.80 6.90
CA GLU A 107 -4.60 -2.16 6.97
C GLU A 107 -4.56 -0.90 7.85
N ASP A 108 -4.00 -0.99 9.05
CA ASP A 108 -3.82 0.15 9.96
C ASP A 108 -2.99 1.26 9.30
N LEU A 109 -1.91 0.87 8.62
CA LEU A 109 -1.05 1.78 7.86
C LEU A 109 -1.82 2.47 6.73
N ALA A 110 -2.66 1.77 5.99
CA ALA A 110 -3.48 2.36 4.91
C ALA A 110 -4.48 3.38 5.48
N VAL A 111 -5.10 3.07 6.63
CA VAL A 111 -6.01 4.01 7.33
C VAL A 111 -5.28 5.27 7.81
N GLU A 112 -4.04 5.15 8.26
CA GLU A 112 -3.23 6.30 8.66
C GLU A 112 -2.80 7.15 7.44
N LEU A 113 -2.33 6.49 6.39
CA LEU A 113 -1.82 7.14 5.18
C LEU A 113 -2.92 7.89 4.40
N LYS A 114 -4.17 7.45 4.43
CA LYS A 114 -5.27 8.13 3.70
C LYS A 114 -5.53 9.57 4.16
N ASN A 115 -5.02 9.97 5.33
CA ASN A 115 -5.10 11.36 5.78
C ASN A 115 -4.23 12.32 4.96
N ASN A 116 -3.20 11.80 4.28
CA ASN A 116 -2.22 12.59 3.54
C ASN A 116 -2.12 12.22 2.06
N TYR A 117 -2.63 11.06 1.67
CA TYR A 117 -2.52 10.50 0.32
C TYR A 117 -3.87 10.01 -0.18
N THR A 118 -4.09 10.11 -1.49
CA THR A 118 -5.18 9.35 -2.13
C THR A 118 -4.74 7.91 -2.32
N ILE A 119 -5.45 6.96 -1.69
CA ILE A 119 -5.14 5.53 -1.81
C ILE A 119 -6.20 4.86 -2.67
N ILE A 120 -5.78 4.13 -3.69
CA ILE A 120 -6.63 3.25 -4.48
C ILE A 120 -6.12 1.83 -4.27
N MET A 121 -6.93 1.00 -3.62
CA MET A 121 -6.57 -0.39 -3.31
C MET A 121 -7.46 -1.36 -4.07
N VAL A 122 -6.86 -2.33 -4.74
CA VAL A 122 -7.55 -3.50 -5.27
C VAL A 122 -7.48 -4.60 -4.24
N THR A 123 -8.60 -5.21 -3.92
CA THR A 123 -8.68 -6.38 -3.05
C THR A 123 -9.87 -7.26 -3.41
N HIS A 124 -9.73 -8.57 -3.27
CA HIS A 124 -10.83 -9.51 -3.32
C HIS A 124 -11.42 -9.80 -1.92
N ASN A 125 -10.83 -9.23 -0.86
CA ASN A 125 -11.31 -9.38 0.51
C ASN A 125 -12.32 -8.28 0.85
N MET A 126 -13.61 -8.62 0.81
CA MET A 126 -14.70 -7.70 1.10
C MET A 126 -14.65 -7.13 2.52
N GLN A 127 -14.24 -7.96 3.50
CA GLN A 127 -14.14 -7.49 4.89
C GLN A 127 -13.04 -6.44 5.04
N GLN A 128 -11.95 -6.59 4.31
CA GLN A 128 -10.90 -5.57 4.25
C GLN A 128 -11.44 -4.28 3.62
N ALA A 129 -12.07 -4.36 2.45
CA ALA A 129 -12.67 -3.19 1.81
C ALA A 129 -13.66 -2.47 2.74
N ALA A 130 -14.54 -3.22 3.41
CA ALA A 130 -15.53 -2.67 4.34
C ALA A 130 -14.88 -1.93 5.53
N ARG A 131 -13.71 -2.42 6.02
CA ARG A 131 -13.05 -1.82 7.19
C ARG A 131 -12.27 -0.56 6.89
N ILE A 132 -11.60 -0.48 5.73
CA ILE A 132 -10.55 0.54 5.52
C ILE A 132 -10.90 1.60 4.48
N SER A 133 -11.86 1.33 3.57
CA SER A 133 -12.17 2.24 2.48
C SER A 133 -13.31 3.22 2.80
N ASP A 134 -13.24 4.42 2.24
CA ASP A 134 -14.31 5.43 2.33
C ASP A 134 -15.33 5.25 1.20
N ASN A 135 -14.86 4.84 0.02
CA ASN A 135 -15.68 4.53 -1.14
C ASN A 135 -15.22 3.18 -1.72
N THR A 136 -16.17 2.43 -2.26
CA THR A 136 -15.90 1.12 -2.89
C THR A 136 -16.48 1.09 -4.29
N ALA A 137 -15.70 0.55 -5.22
CA ALA A 137 -16.14 0.19 -6.56
C ALA A 137 -16.15 -1.33 -6.69
N PHE A 138 -17.32 -1.90 -6.99
CA PHE A 138 -17.47 -3.33 -7.26
C PHE A 138 -17.35 -3.60 -8.74
N PHE A 139 -16.38 -4.46 -9.11
CA PHE A 139 -16.16 -4.92 -10.47
C PHE A 139 -16.50 -6.40 -10.60
N LEU A 140 -17.17 -6.76 -11.68
CA LEU A 140 -17.47 -8.14 -12.04
C LEU A 140 -17.23 -8.33 -13.54
N LEU A 141 -16.41 -9.32 -13.91
CA LEU A 141 -16.09 -9.66 -15.31
C LEU A 141 -15.63 -8.45 -16.16
N GLY A 142 -14.88 -7.53 -15.56
CA GLY A 142 -14.36 -6.34 -16.23
C GLY A 142 -15.31 -5.14 -16.28
N GLU A 143 -16.53 -5.27 -15.77
CA GLU A 143 -17.50 -4.19 -15.69
C GLU A 143 -17.61 -3.64 -14.28
N MET A 144 -17.68 -2.32 -14.14
CA MET A 144 -18.01 -1.66 -12.88
C MET A 144 -19.51 -1.75 -12.65
N ILE A 145 -19.90 -2.57 -11.67
CA ILE A 145 -21.30 -2.86 -11.36
C ILE A 145 -21.91 -1.80 -10.45
N GLU A 146 -21.14 -1.37 -9.44
CA GLU A 146 -21.60 -0.39 -8.46
C GLU A 146 -20.43 0.40 -7.91
N TYR A 147 -20.66 1.67 -7.61
CA TYR A 147 -19.70 2.56 -6.95
C TYR A 147 -20.43 3.46 -5.96
N GLY A 148 -19.89 3.59 -4.76
CA GLY A 148 -20.48 4.47 -3.75
C GLY A 148 -19.73 4.47 -2.43
N LYS A 149 -20.36 5.08 -1.42
CA LYS A 149 -19.87 5.01 -0.05
C LYS A 149 -19.81 3.58 0.43
N THR A 150 -18.70 3.19 1.02
CA THR A 150 -18.46 1.82 1.47
C THR A 150 -19.55 1.34 2.41
N GLU A 151 -19.91 2.14 3.41
CA GLU A 151 -20.97 1.80 4.36
C GLU A 151 -22.31 1.50 3.67
N GLN A 152 -22.71 2.32 2.70
CA GLN A 152 -23.94 2.12 1.94
C GLN A 152 -23.88 0.88 1.05
N LEU A 153 -22.79 0.71 0.31
CA LEU A 153 -22.61 -0.42 -0.62
C LEU A 153 -22.64 -1.77 0.11
N PHE A 154 -22.08 -1.85 1.32
CA PHE A 154 -22.08 -3.09 2.10
C PHE A 154 -23.35 -3.32 2.92
N SER A 155 -24.06 -2.27 3.35
CA SER A 155 -25.30 -2.40 4.14
C SER A 155 -26.55 -2.48 3.27
N MET A 156 -26.59 -1.76 2.16
CA MET A 156 -27.77 -1.60 1.32
C MET A 156 -27.39 -1.37 -0.15
N PRO A 157 -26.80 -2.39 -0.80
CA PRO A 157 -26.39 -2.29 -2.19
C PRO A 157 -27.58 -2.01 -3.12
N ALA A 158 -27.38 -1.15 -4.11
CA ALA A 158 -28.41 -0.79 -5.06
C ALA A 158 -28.51 -1.83 -6.19
N ASN A 159 -27.43 -2.59 -6.45
CA ASN A 159 -27.39 -3.60 -7.52
C ASN A 159 -27.49 -5.02 -6.95
N LYS A 160 -28.38 -5.82 -7.52
CA LYS A 160 -28.59 -7.23 -7.13
C LYS A 160 -27.29 -8.06 -7.21
N LYS A 161 -26.45 -7.83 -8.22
CA LYS A 161 -25.16 -8.53 -8.36
C LYS A 161 -24.23 -8.21 -7.18
N THR A 162 -24.23 -6.97 -6.71
CA THR A 162 -23.46 -6.56 -5.52
C THR A 162 -23.97 -7.27 -4.27
N GLU A 163 -25.30 -7.31 -4.08
CA GLU A 163 -25.94 -8.01 -2.95
C GLU A 163 -25.60 -9.50 -2.95
N ASP A 164 -25.73 -10.16 -4.11
CA ASP A 164 -25.43 -11.59 -4.27
C ASP A 164 -23.94 -11.88 -3.97
N TYR A 165 -23.04 -10.99 -4.39
CA TYR A 165 -21.61 -11.11 -4.08
C TYR A 165 -21.33 -10.96 -2.58
N ILE A 166 -21.87 -9.94 -1.94
CA ILE A 166 -21.67 -9.68 -0.50
C ILE A 166 -22.25 -10.81 0.35
N THR A 167 -23.39 -11.37 -0.05
CA THR A 167 -24.06 -12.44 0.69
C THR A 167 -23.57 -13.85 0.35
N GLY A 168 -22.60 -13.98 -0.56
CA GLY A 168 -22.07 -15.28 -1.01
C GLY A 168 -23.06 -16.12 -1.83
N ARG A 169 -24.05 -15.50 -2.43
CA ARG A 169 -25.10 -16.15 -3.23
C ARG A 169 -24.78 -16.17 -4.73
N PHE A 170 -23.51 -16.19 -5.08
CA PHE A 170 -23.09 -16.42 -6.46
C PHE A 170 -23.32 -17.90 -6.82
N GLY A 171 -24.34 -18.16 -7.60
CA GLY A 171 -24.67 -19.43 -8.20
C GLY A 171 -25.21 -19.23 -9.61
#